data_556d59591ec2fd05d2c8c1e0f8399aae
#
_entry.id   556d59591ec2fd05d2c8c1e0f8399aae
#
_cell.length_a   1.000
_cell.length_b   1.000
_cell.length_c   1.000
_cell.angle_alpha   90.00
_cell.angle_beta   90.00
_cell.angle_gamma   90.00
#
_symmetry.space_group_name_H-M   'P 1'
#
loop_
_entity.id
_entity.type
_entity.pdbx_description
1 polymer ?
#
loop_
_entity_poly.entity_id
_entity_poly.type
_entity_poly.pdbx_seq_one_letter_code
_entity_poly.pdbx_strand_id
1 'polypeptide(L)'
;IAPDDGRDLVVKHMVPRRQSPHPTFGTLPKATLKDEAFMLDRLRQTGVVPVPDVVHVAPDLLILTFVDCDQEALSNTGQTALADVLAALHIHTAARFGFDRPTPVGPVQRPNAWSEDWLSFLRDQRLMFFGHLAQQAGRLPDGCFAGLEKLCTQLDRWIPMNRPPSLIHGDLWIGNILFRQQRLAALIDPATYYADAEIELAFLPLFSGVGAAFFERYHAHRPIDPLFFEERQMLYQLEPLLAHAMFFGGGYGTRVHQIVRHYGG
;
A
#
# COMPACT_ATOMS: atom_id res chain seq x y z
N ILE A 1 22.47 1.13 17.08
CA ILE A 1 23.22 2.17 17.83
C ILE A 1 22.37 2.48 19.05
N ALA A 2 22.89 2.24 20.24
CA ALA A 2 22.25 2.69 21.47
C ALA A 2 22.73 4.13 21.75
N PRO A 3 21.85 5.11 21.86
CA PRO A 3 22.24 6.43 22.35
C PRO A 3 22.61 6.38 23.83
N ASP A 4 23.27 7.42 24.34
CA ASP A 4 23.70 7.49 25.74
C ASP A 4 22.56 7.41 26.77
N ASP A 5 21.30 7.55 26.30
CA ASP A 5 20.08 7.43 27.12
C ASP A 5 19.51 6.01 27.21
N GLY A 6 20.21 5.01 26.65
CA GLY A 6 19.84 3.58 26.71
C GLY A 6 18.65 3.16 25.84
N ARG A 7 18.17 4.01 24.89
CA ARG A 7 17.13 3.63 23.94
C ARG A 7 17.72 2.87 22.77
N ASP A 8 17.05 1.82 22.32
CA ASP A 8 17.39 1.14 21.08
C ASP A 8 16.87 1.92 19.87
N LEU A 9 17.68 1.96 18.80
CA LEU A 9 17.36 2.68 17.55
C LEU A 9 17.50 1.77 16.34
N VAL A 10 16.66 2.03 15.34
CA VAL A 10 16.75 1.46 13.99
C VAL A 10 17.40 2.49 13.07
N VAL A 11 18.45 2.08 12.37
CA VAL A 11 19.13 2.92 11.38
C VAL A 11 18.89 2.35 9.98
N LYS A 12 18.19 3.11 9.15
CA LYS A 12 18.04 2.84 7.73
C LYS A 12 19.04 3.72 6.96
N HIS A 13 19.83 3.11 6.08
CA HIS A 13 20.78 3.81 5.25
C HIS A 13 20.63 3.37 3.79
N MET A 14 20.49 4.33 2.88
CA MET A 14 20.44 4.05 1.45
C MET A 14 21.86 3.83 0.92
N VAL A 15 22.20 2.59 0.65
CA VAL A 15 23.47 2.25 -0.03
C VAL A 15 23.29 2.49 -1.54
N PRO A 16 24.18 3.23 -2.21
CA PRO A 16 24.15 3.36 -3.67
C PRO A 16 24.23 1.96 -4.30
N ARG A 17 23.17 1.48 -4.92
CA ARG A 17 23.18 0.19 -5.60
C ARG A 17 24.13 0.25 -6.79
N ARG A 18 25.17 -0.57 -6.78
CA ARG A 18 25.86 -0.96 -7.99
C ARG A 18 24.84 -1.67 -8.88
N GLN A 19 24.57 -1.12 -10.05
CA GLN A 19 23.68 -1.59 -11.12
C GLN A 19 22.66 -2.67 -10.69
N SER A 20 21.39 -2.27 -10.51
CA SER A 20 20.30 -3.20 -10.29
C SER A 20 20.14 -4.12 -11.50
N PRO A 21 19.95 -5.45 -11.34
CA PRO A 21 19.57 -6.34 -12.42
C PRO A 21 18.12 -6.08 -12.92
N HIS A 22 17.38 -5.17 -12.26
CA HIS A 22 16.05 -4.76 -12.69
C HIS A 22 16.15 -3.77 -13.85
N PRO A 23 15.18 -3.78 -14.79
CA PRO A 23 15.11 -2.81 -15.86
C PRO A 23 15.28 -1.40 -15.28
N THR A 24 16.16 -0.62 -15.88
CA THR A 24 16.33 0.79 -15.51
C THR A 24 15.02 1.49 -15.84
N PHE A 25 14.21 1.76 -14.81
CA PHE A 25 12.99 2.57 -14.94
C PHE A 25 13.37 4.03 -15.19
N GLY A 26 14.10 4.28 -16.25
CA GLY A 26 14.48 5.54 -16.90
C GLY A 26 14.65 6.72 -15.95
N THR A 27 13.76 7.68 -16.03
CA THR A 27 13.85 9.02 -15.42
C THR A 27 12.98 9.20 -14.18
N LEU A 28 12.48 8.12 -13.56
CA LEU A 28 11.66 8.27 -12.35
C LEU A 28 12.51 8.84 -11.19
N PRO A 29 11.98 9.80 -10.42
CA PRO A 29 12.66 10.30 -9.24
C PRO A 29 13.00 9.14 -8.29
N LYS A 30 14.18 9.19 -7.68
CA LYS A 30 14.56 8.18 -6.69
C LYS A 30 13.83 8.46 -5.38
N ALA A 31 13.31 7.41 -4.75
CA ALA A 31 12.81 7.46 -3.39
C ALA A 31 13.94 7.90 -2.44
N THR A 32 13.59 8.66 -1.42
CA THR A 32 14.50 9.07 -0.35
C THR A 32 13.94 8.66 1.00
N LEU A 33 14.80 8.54 2.01
CA LEU A 33 14.35 8.25 3.38
C LEU A 33 13.58 9.42 4.00
N LYS A 34 13.67 10.63 3.41
CA LYS A 34 12.81 11.76 3.77
C LYS A 34 11.34 11.52 3.41
N ASP A 35 11.07 10.76 2.36
CA ASP A 35 9.71 10.43 1.95
C ASP A 35 9.06 9.48 2.97
N GLU A 36 9.81 8.49 3.47
CA GLU A 36 9.35 7.61 4.55
C GLU A 36 9.10 8.38 5.84
N ALA A 37 10.04 9.22 6.26
CA ALA A 37 9.88 10.05 7.45
C ALA A 37 8.63 10.95 7.37
N PHE A 38 8.37 11.54 6.20
CA PHE A 38 7.18 12.36 5.98
C PHE A 38 5.88 11.54 6.10
N MET A 39 5.86 10.33 5.58
CA MET A 39 4.67 9.46 5.67
C MET A 39 4.42 8.97 7.10
N LEU A 40 5.48 8.60 7.83
CA LEU A 40 5.39 8.24 9.25
C LEU A 40 4.83 9.40 10.09
N ASP A 41 5.31 10.63 9.82
CA ASP A 41 4.80 11.83 10.51
C ASP A 41 3.32 12.08 10.18
N ARG A 42 2.90 11.90 8.93
CA ARG A 42 1.50 12.03 8.52
C ARG A 42 0.60 11.01 9.23
N LEU A 43 1.01 9.75 9.34
CA LEU A 43 0.28 8.72 10.08
C LEU A 43 0.22 9.06 11.58
N ARG A 44 1.33 9.52 12.17
CA ARG A 44 1.40 9.93 13.57
C ARG A 44 0.45 11.07 13.88
N GLN A 45 0.34 12.07 13.02
CA GLN A 45 -0.55 13.23 13.17
C GLN A 45 -2.02 12.82 13.29
N THR A 46 -2.41 11.63 12.84
CA THR A 46 -3.77 11.11 13.05
C THR A 46 -4.07 10.78 14.51
N GLY A 47 -3.04 10.51 15.31
CA GLY A 47 -3.17 10.10 16.71
C GLY A 47 -3.71 8.67 16.92
N VAL A 48 -4.00 7.92 15.84
CA VAL A 48 -4.63 6.58 15.93
C VAL A 48 -3.71 5.45 15.47
N VAL A 49 -2.69 5.75 14.65
CA VAL A 49 -1.76 4.73 14.14
C VAL A 49 -0.48 4.73 14.96
N PRO A 50 -0.13 3.64 15.65
CA PRO A 50 1.17 3.51 16.26
C PRO A 50 2.25 3.39 15.18
N VAL A 51 3.22 4.28 15.19
CA VAL A 51 4.39 4.30 14.29
C VAL A 51 5.65 4.64 15.07
N PRO A 52 6.85 4.18 14.66
CA PRO A 52 8.10 4.54 15.31
C PRO A 52 8.36 6.05 15.21
N ASP A 53 9.03 6.62 16.24
CA ASP A 53 9.43 8.03 16.22
C ASP A 53 10.59 8.27 15.25
N VAL A 54 10.52 9.35 14.48
CA VAL A 54 11.62 9.81 13.66
C VAL A 54 12.59 10.61 14.54
N VAL A 55 13.75 10.02 14.83
CA VAL A 55 14.81 10.64 15.64
C VAL A 55 15.69 11.55 14.79
N HIS A 56 16.02 11.09 13.57
CA HIS A 56 16.81 11.87 12.61
C HIS A 56 16.46 11.48 11.18
N VAL A 57 16.52 12.44 10.27
CA VAL A 57 16.31 12.22 8.85
C VAL A 57 17.25 13.04 7.97
N ALA A 58 17.88 12.36 7.01
CA ALA A 58 18.62 12.92 5.89
C ALA A 58 18.18 12.24 4.59
N PRO A 59 18.60 12.68 3.40
CA PRO A 59 18.16 12.05 2.15
C PRO A 59 18.45 10.55 2.05
N ASP A 60 19.56 10.10 2.65
CA ASP A 60 20.08 8.73 2.61
C ASP A 60 20.18 8.07 4.00
N LEU A 61 19.73 8.75 5.06
CA LEU A 61 19.77 8.27 6.44
C LEU A 61 18.44 8.57 7.15
N LEU A 62 17.87 7.54 7.80
CA LEU A 62 16.71 7.65 8.66
C LEU A 62 17.00 6.88 9.96
N ILE A 63 16.85 7.57 11.11
CA ILE A 63 16.97 6.96 12.42
C ILE A 63 15.59 7.00 13.08
N LEU A 64 15.11 5.84 13.49
CA LEU A 64 13.83 5.63 14.13
C LEU A 64 14.02 5.04 15.52
N THR A 65 13.06 5.26 16.41
CA THR A 65 12.98 4.48 17.65
C THR A 65 12.76 3.01 17.31
N PHE A 66 13.44 2.11 18.02
CA PHE A 66 13.17 0.68 17.92
C PHE A 66 11.80 0.37 18.52
N VAL A 67 11.03 -0.45 17.83
CA VAL A 67 9.75 -0.98 18.32
C VAL A 67 9.97 -2.44 18.66
N ASP A 68 9.90 -2.76 19.95
CA ASP A 68 9.99 -4.14 20.40
C ASP A 68 8.75 -4.92 19.93
N CYS A 69 8.99 -6.04 19.24
CA CYS A 69 7.95 -6.87 18.65
C CYS A 69 8.33 -8.35 18.76
N ASP A 70 7.31 -9.20 18.81
CA ASP A 70 7.42 -10.63 18.67
C ASP A 70 6.94 -11.03 17.26
N GLN A 71 7.59 -12.03 16.67
CA GLN A 71 7.25 -12.55 15.35
C GLN A 71 6.18 -13.65 15.44
N GLU A 72 5.15 -13.41 16.24
CA GLU A 72 4.02 -14.34 16.31
C GLU A 72 3.18 -14.28 15.02
N ALA A 73 2.59 -15.42 14.68
CA ALA A 73 1.62 -15.47 13.59
C ALA A 73 0.44 -14.52 13.90
N LEU A 74 -0.14 -13.93 12.86
CA LEU A 74 -1.27 -13.01 12.99
C LEU A 74 -2.50 -13.73 13.61
N SER A 75 -2.61 -13.67 14.93
CA SER A 75 -3.72 -14.26 15.68
C SER A 75 -5.04 -13.51 15.44
N ASN A 76 -6.17 -14.11 15.80
CA ASN A 76 -7.46 -13.41 15.72
C ASN A 76 -7.47 -12.13 16.56
N THR A 77 -6.82 -12.12 17.73
CA THR A 77 -6.67 -10.92 18.58
C THR A 77 -5.85 -9.84 17.84
N GLY A 78 -4.74 -10.23 17.21
CA GLY A 78 -3.95 -9.31 16.39
C GLY A 78 -4.74 -8.75 15.19
N GLN A 79 -5.53 -9.60 14.53
CA GLN A 79 -6.41 -9.18 13.44
C GLN A 79 -7.46 -8.16 13.89
N THR A 80 -8.10 -8.35 15.04
CA THR A 80 -9.07 -7.39 15.59
C THR A 80 -8.40 -6.07 15.98
N ALA A 81 -7.21 -6.12 16.60
CA ALA A 81 -6.44 -4.91 16.94
C ALA A 81 -6.05 -4.11 15.68
N LEU A 82 -5.61 -4.79 14.61
CA LEU A 82 -5.31 -4.15 13.32
C LEU A 82 -6.58 -3.52 12.71
N ALA A 83 -7.71 -4.22 12.76
CA ALA A 83 -8.99 -3.73 12.24
C ALA A 83 -9.45 -2.46 12.96
N ASP A 84 -9.31 -2.38 14.29
CA ASP A 84 -9.64 -1.19 15.07
C ASP A 84 -8.81 0.03 14.63
N VAL A 85 -7.50 -0.15 14.45
CA VAL A 85 -6.59 0.92 14.02
C VAL A 85 -6.89 1.36 12.60
N LEU A 86 -7.11 0.43 11.67
CA LEU A 86 -7.40 0.79 10.26
C LEU A 86 -8.78 1.42 10.10
N ALA A 87 -9.78 0.96 10.84
CA ALA A 87 -11.10 1.61 10.83
C ALA A 87 -10.99 3.06 11.32
N ALA A 88 -10.20 3.32 12.37
CA ALA A 88 -9.93 4.66 12.88
C ALA A 88 -9.07 5.49 11.91
N LEU A 89 -8.06 4.90 11.25
CA LEU A 89 -7.25 5.59 10.24
C LEU A 89 -8.12 6.05 9.06
N HIS A 90 -8.97 5.18 8.53
CA HIS A 90 -9.76 5.46 7.34
C HIS A 90 -10.88 6.50 7.55
N ILE A 91 -11.12 6.98 8.78
CA ILE A 91 -11.99 8.12 9.06
C ILE A 91 -11.29 9.45 8.73
N HIS A 92 -9.94 9.48 8.72
CA HIS A 92 -9.19 10.66 8.32
C HIS A 92 -9.27 10.84 6.81
N THR A 93 -10.03 11.83 6.38
CA THR A 93 -10.30 12.09 4.96
C THR A 93 -9.69 13.41 4.48
N ALA A 94 -9.55 13.55 3.17
CA ALA A 94 -9.21 14.79 2.48
C ALA A 94 -10.34 15.20 1.51
N ALA A 95 -10.19 16.37 0.91
CA ALA A 95 -11.13 16.80 -0.14
C ALA A 95 -10.91 16.06 -1.47
N ARG A 96 -9.73 15.50 -1.70
CA ARG A 96 -9.29 14.88 -2.95
C ARG A 96 -8.47 13.63 -2.70
N PHE A 97 -8.40 12.76 -3.70
CA PHE A 97 -7.51 11.60 -3.75
C PHE A 97 -6.10 12.03 -4.15
N GLY A 98 -5.09 11.38 -3.59
CA GLY A 98 -3.70 11.72 -3.89
C GLY A 98 -2.90 12.02 -2.64
N PHE A 99 -1.77 12.69 -2.82
CA PHE A 99 -0.90 13.09 -1.71
C PHE A 99 -0.03 14.28 -2.10
N ASP A 100 0.56 14.96 -1.08
CA ASP A 100 1.40 16.15 -1.29
C ASP A 100 2.67 15.87 -2.10
N ARG A 101 3.03 14.62 -2.27
CA ARG A 101 4.20 14.16 -3.03
C ARG A 101 4.04 12.74 -3.55
N PRO A 102 4.84 12.31 -4.53
CA PRO A 102 4.96 10.90 -4.86
C PRO A 102 5.41 10.09 -3.64
N THR A 103 4.95 8.84 -3.54
CA THR A 103 5.34 7.92 -2.46
C THR A 103 6.11 6.72 -3.00
N PRO A 104 7.16 6.26 -2.31
CA PRO A 104 7.93 5.11 -2.77
C PRO A 104 7.14 3.81 -2.64
N VAL A 105 7.26 2.97 -3.65
CA VAL A 105 6.94 1.53 -3.59
C VAL A 105 8.18 0.80 -4.09
N GLY A 106 8.95 0.24 -3.17
CA GLY A 106 10.29 -0.23 -3.46
C GLY A 106 11.17 0.90 -4.04
N PRO A 107 11.85 0.71 -5.18
CA PRO A 107 12.69 1.74 -5.80
C PRO A 107 11.90 2.75 -6.67
N VAL A 108 10.59 2.60 -6.82
CA VAL A 108 9.76 3.38 -7.73
C VAL A 108 8.98 4.44 -6.96
N GLN A 109 9.06 5.69 -7.44
CA GLN A 109 8.21 6.77 -6.95
C GLN A 109 6.84 6.70 -7.63
N ARG A 110 5.84 6.30 -6.86
CA ARG A 110 4.44 6.20 -7.31
C ARG A 110 3.82 7.60 -7.34
N PRO A 111 3.21 8.02 -8.46
CA PRO A 111 2.59 9.33 -8.57
C PRO A 111 1.37 9.45 -7.65
N ASN A 112 1.13 10.66 -7.15
CA ASN A 112 0.01 10.99 -6.27
C ASN A 112 -0.55 12.38 -6.55
N ALA A 113 -0.57 12.80 -7.82
CA ALA A 113 -1.18 14.07 -8.19
C ALA A 113 -2.64 14.12 -7.71
N TRP A 114 -3.03 15.21 -7.07
CA TRP A 114 -4.37 15.36 -6.52
C TRP A 114 -5.46 15.24 -7.59
N SER A 115 -6.50 14.44 -7.31
CA SER A 115 -7.65 14.19 -8.18
C SER A 115 -8.95 14.27 -7.39
N GLU A 116 -9.97 14.86 -7.95
CA GLU A 116 -11.32 14.87 -7.38
C GLU A 116 -12.09 13.57 -7.66
N ASP A 117 -11.65 12.81 -8.69
CA ASP A 117 -12.27 11.57 -9.11
C ASP A 117 -11.40 10.36 -8.80
N TRP A 118 -11.96 9.41 -8.04
CA TRP A 118 -11.27 8.17 -7.68
C TRP A 118 -10.97 7.28 -8.87
N LEU A 119 -11.92 7.15 -9.79
CA LEU A 119 -11.76 6.24 -10.93
C LEU A 119 -10.63 6.69 -11.85
N SER A 120 -10.52 7.97 -12.12
CA SER A 120 -9.40 8.56 -12.87
C SER A 120 -8.08 8.39 -12.12
N PHE A 121 -8.07 8.62 -10.80
CA PHE A 121 -6.87 8.41 -9.98
C PHE A 121 -6.42 6.95 -10.01
N LEU A 122 -7.33 6.00 -9.76
CA LEU A 122 -7.05 4.57 -9.78
C LEU A 122 -6.55 4.13 -11.15
N ARG A 123 -7.25 4.53 -12.22
CA ARG A 123 -6.86 4.21 -13.59
C ARG A 123 -5.44 4.70 -13.89
N ASP A 124 -5.22 6.01 -13.80
CA ASP A 124 -4.03 6.64 -14.37
C ASP A 124 -2.81 6.52 -13.47
N GLN A 125 -2.99 6.68 -12.15
CA GLN A 125 -1.88 6.75 -11.20
C GLN A 125 -1.62 5.41 -10.48
N ARG A 126 -2.43 4.38 -10.75
CA ARG A 126 -2.24 3.04 -10.18
C ARG A 126 -2.18 1.97 -11.27
N LEU A 127 -3.31 1.67 -11.89
CA LEU A 127 -3.40 0.54 -12.81
C LEU A 127 -2.56 0.74 -14.08
N MET A 128 -2.72 1.89 -14.76
CA MET A 128 -1.95 2.17 -15.97
C MET A 128 -0.48 2.45 -15.66
N PHE A 129 -0.17 3.13 -14.55
CA PHE A 129 1.20 3.38 -14.14
C PHE A 129 2.00 2.08 -13.97
N PHE A 130 1.54 1.16 -13.12
CA PHE A 130 2.20 -0.12 -12.93
C PHE A 130 2.03 -1.07 -14.11
N GLY A 131 0.91 -0.98 -14.82
CA GLY A 131 0.66 -1.74 -16.05
C GLY A 131 1.69 -1.45 -17.12
N HIS A 132 1.98 -0.18 -17.41
CA HIS A 132 3.04 0.22 -18.35
C HIS A 132 4.42 -0.29 -17.91
N LEU A 133 4.76 -0.14 -16.65
CA LEU A 133 6.05 -0.60 -16.13
C LEU A 133 6.19 -2.12 -16.22
N ALA A 134 5.15 -2.88 -15.87
CA ALA A 134 5.14 -4.34 -15.99
C ALA A 134 5.21 -4.82 -17.45
N GLN A 135 4.50 -4.12 -18.36
CA GLN A 135 4.56 -4.40 -19.80
C GLN A 135 5.96 -4.12 -20.37
N GLN A 136 6.56 -2.97 -20.05
CA GLN A 136 7.91 -2.62 -20.49
C GLN A 136 8.96 -3.61 -19.96
N ALA A 137 8.74 -4.15 -18.76
CA ALA A 137 9.60 -5.18 -18.18
C ALA A 137 9.38 -6.58 -18.78
N GLY A 138 8.42 -6.76 -19.73
CA GLY A 138 8.08 -8.07 -20.29
C GLY A 138 7.47 -9.03 -19.27
N ARG A 139 6.74 -8.52 -18.28
CA ARG A 139 6.21 -9.30 -17.15
C ARG A 139 4.72 -9.62 -17.27
N LEU A 140 4.05 -9.14 -18.30
CA LEU A 140 2.65 -9.43 -18.57
C LEU A 140 2.51 -10.41 -19.74
N PRO A 141 1.58 -11.39 -19.67
CA PRO A 141 1.24 -12.25 -20.79
C PRO A 141 0.71 -11.45 -22.00
N ASP A 142 0.80 -12.05 -23.17
CA ASP A 142 0.27 -11.45 -24.40
C ASP A 142 -1.21 -11.07 -24.25
N GLY A 143 -1.56 -9.89 -24.74
CA GLY A 143 -2.92 -9.35 -24.67
C GLY A 143 -3.35 -8.82 -23.30
N CYS A 144 -2.59 -9.11 -22.22
CA CYS A 144 -2.94 -8.71 -20.87
C CYS A 144 -3.03 -7.18 -20.72
N PHE A 145 -2.05 -6.44 -21.28
CA PHE A 145 -2.03 -4.99 -21.18
C PHE A 145 -3.19 -4.34 -21.94
N ALA A 146 -3.47 -4.79 -23.16
CA ALA A 146 -4.64 -4.31 -23.93
C ALA A 146 -5.97 -4.59 -23.21
N GLY A 147 -6.08 -5.76 -22.55
CA GLY A 147 -7.23 -6.07 -21.71
C GLY A 147 -7.33 -5.14 -20.49
N LEU A 148 -6.20 -4.80 -19.87
CA LEU A 148 -6.15 -3.84 -18.76
C LEU A 148 -6.60 -2.45 -19.19
N GLU A 149 -6.14 -1.97 -20.36
CA GLU A 149 -6.59 -0.69 -20.94
C GLU A 149 -8.12 -0.68 -21.12
N LYS A 150 -8.67 -1.74 -21.72
CA LYS A 150 -10.12 -1.88 -21.91
C LYS A 150 -10.87 -1.91 -20.56
N LEU A 151 -10.38 -2.68 -19.56
CA LEU A 151 -10.96 -2.73 -18.24
C LEU A 151 -10.98 -1.34 -17.58
N CYS A 152 -9.90 -0.59 -17.71
CA CYS A 152 -9.77 0.77 -17.18
C CYS A 152 -10.79 1.77 -17.73
N THR A 153 -11.38 1.51 -18.90
CA THR A 153 -12.48 2.34 -19.45
C THR A 153 -13.85 2.04 -18.85
N GLN A 154 -13.97 1.05 -17.98
CA GLN A 154 -15.23 0.50 -17.49
C GLN A 154 -15.27 0.35 -15.96
N LEU A 155 -14.35 0.99 -15.22
CA LEU A 155 -14.25 0.86 -13.77
C LEU A 155 -15.53 1.26 -13.03
N ASP A 156 -16.29 2.21 -13.58
CA ASP A 156 -17.58 2.69 -13.07
C ASP A 156 -18.67 1.62 -13.01
N ARG A 157 -18.49 0.49 -13.69
CA ARG A 157 -19.42 -0.65 -13.60
C ARG A 157 -19.39 -1.33 -12.24
N TRP A 158 -18.27 -1.27 -11.54
CA TRP A 158 -18.04 -1.99 -10.27
C TRP A 158 -17.77 -1.05 -9.11
N ILE A 159 -17.09 0.08 -9.36
CA ILE A 159 -16.66 1.01 -8.32
C ILE A 159 -17.57 2.23 -8.29
N PRO A 160 -18.30 2.47 -7.19
CA PRO A 160 -19.12 3.68 -7.04
C PRO A 160 -18.29 4.97 -7.10
N MET A 161 -18.81 6.00 -7.75
CA MET A 161 -18.11 7.29 -7.91
C MET A 161 -17.99 8.09 -6.61
N ASN A 162 -18.89 7.88 -5.64
CA ASN A 162 -18.97 8.65 -4.40
C ASN A 162 -18.13 8.08 -3.25
N ARG A 163 -16.93 7.58 -3.55
CA ARG A 163 -16.01 7.07 -2.53
C ARG A 163 -15.31 8.21 -1.81
N PRO A 164 -15.20 8.19 -0.46
CA PRO A 164 -14.47 9.23 0.25
C PRO A 164 -12.96 9.01 0.16
N PRO A 165 -12.16 10.09 -0.02
CA PRO A 165 -10.69 10.01 0.05
C PRO A 165 -10.22 9.73 1.48
N SER A 166 -10.04 8.48 1.85
CA SER A 166 -9.55 8.05 3.17
C SER A 166 -8.01 7.95 3.18
N LEU A 167 -7.38 8.37 4.28
CA LEU A 167 -5.95 8.15 4.49
C LEU A 167 -5.69 6.66 4.70
N ILE A 168 -4.78 6.09 3.93
CA ILE A 168 -4.38 4.68 4.04
C ILE A 168 -2.89 4.55 4.36
N HIS A 169 -2.48 3.42 4.91
CA HIS A 169 -1.06 3.08 5.08
C HIS A 169 -0.41 2.77 3.72
N GLY A 170 -1.07 2.01 2.88
CA GLY A 170 -0.73 1.78 1.47
C GLY A 170 0.30 0.69 1.19
N ASP A 171 0.85 0.00 2.22
CA ASP A 171 1.75 -1.16 2.08
C ASP A 171 1.68 -2.10 3.29
N LEU A 172 0.50 -2.64 3.60
CA LEU A 172 0.24 -3.47 4.79
C LEU A 172 0.46 -4.98 4.52
N TRP A 173 1.64 -5.38 4.07
CA TRP A 173 2.01 -6.79 4.14
C TRP A 173 2.47 -7.18 5.57
N ILE A 174 2.51 -8.47 5.86
CA ILE A 174 2.77 -8.95 7.24
C ILE A 174 4.07 -8.40 7.86
N GLY A 175 5.11 -8.14 7.05
CA GLY A 175 6.37 -7.60 7.53
C GLY A 175 6.31 -6.13 7.98
N ASN A 176 5.27 -5.39 7.60
CA ASN A 176 5.07 -3.99 7.99
C ASN A 176 4.11 -3.83 9.17
N ILE A 177 3.62 -4.94 9.74
CA ILE A 177 2.69 -4.96 10.86
C ILE A 177 3.41 -5.57 12.07
N LEU A 178 3.80 -4.76 13.03
CA LEU A 178 4.53 -5.21 14.21
C LEU A 178 3.56 -5.48 15.36
N PHE A 179 3.62 -6.68 15.92
CA PHE A 179 2.85 -7.06 17.10
C PHE A 179 3.77 -7.30 18.28
N ARG A 180 3.26 -7.03 19.48
CA ARG A 180 3.85 -7.45 20.75
C ARG A 180 2.75 -7.96 21.68
N GLN A 181 2.87 -9.20 22.15
CA GLN A 181 1.88 -9.85 23.01
C GLN A 181 0.45 -9.72 22.41
N GLN A 182 0.31 -10.01 21.11
CA GLN A 182 -0.93 -9.93 20.33
C GLN A 182 -1.55 -8.52 20.22
N ARG A 183 -0.87 -7.47 20.65
CA ARG A 183 -1.28 -6.08 20.46
C ARG A 183 -0.52 -5.47 19.28
N LEU A 184 -1.17 -4.63 18.51
CA LEU A 184 -0.49 -3.88 17.47
C LEU A 184 0.52 -2.92 18.10
N ALA A 185 1.81 -3.16 17.87
CA ALA A 185 2.92 -2.37 18.41
C ALA A 185 3.25 -1.18 17.50
N ALA A 186 3.34 -1.40 16.19
CA ALA A 186 3.49 -0.34 15.21
C ALA A 186 3.16 -0.81 13.78
N LEU A 187 2.88 0.17 12.91
CA LEU A 187 2.94 0.03 11.46
C LEU A 187 4.20 0.75 10.96
N ILE A 188 4.93 0.12 10.04
CA ILE A 188 6.20 0.64 9.50
C ILE A 188 6.20 0.63 7.98
N ASP A 189 7.16 1.31 7.36
CA ASP A 189 7.39 1.33 5.90
C ASP A 189 6.12 1.73 5.10
N PRO A 190 5.48 2.85 5.43
CA PRO A 190 4.25 3.25 4.77
C PRO A 190 4.45 3.68 3.32
N ALA A 191 3.41 3.52 2.51
CA ALA A 191 3.26 4.09 1.18
C ALA A 191 1.98 4.95 1.11
N THR A 192 1.84 5.83 2.08
CA THR A 192 0.63 6.58 2.45
C THR A 192 0.14 7.54 1.36
N TYR A 193 -1.17 7.57 1.18
CA TYR A 193 -1.90 8.55 0.37
C TYR A 193 -3.40 8.51 0.70
N TYR A 194 -4.18 9.46 0.16
CA TYR A 194 -5.64 9.44 0.27
C TYR A 194 -6.25 8.66 -0.90
N ALA A 195 -7.02 7.62 -0.56
CA ALA A 195 -7.59 6.63 -1.48
C ALA A 195 -9.03 6.25 -1.08
N ASP A 196 -9.69 5.45 -1.92
CA ASP A 196 -10.77 4.61 -1.43
C ASP A 196 -10.20 3.58 -0.46
N ALA A 197 -10.71 3.53 0.77
CA ALA A 197 -10.24 2.61 1.81
C ALA A 197 -10.30 1.13 1.39
N GLU A 198 -11.21 0.76 0.49
CA GLU A 198 -11.35 -0.62 0.02
C GLU A 198 -10.10 -1.14 -0.72
N ILE A 199 -9.26 -0.25 -1.29
CA ILE A 199 -8.00 -0.68 -1.92
C ILE A 199 -7.03 -1.28 -0.89
N GLU A 200 -6.97 -0.71 0.32
CA GLU A 200 -6.17 -1.27 1.41
C GLU A 200 -6.79 -2.56 1.97
N LEU A 201 -8.11 -2.61 2.11
CA LEU A 201 -8.81 -3.83 2.52
C LEU A 201 -8.60 -4.99 1.53
N ALA A 202 -8.51 -4.69 0.23
CA ALA A 202 -8.25 -5.69 -0.80
C ALA A 202 -6.79 -6.19 -0.80
N PHE A 203 -5.85 -5.36 -0.37
CA PHE A 203 -4.42 -5.69 -0.27
C PHE A 203 -4.15 -6.74 0.83
N LEU A 204 -4.77 -6.58 1.99
CA LEU A 204 -4.50 -7.35 3.20
C LEU A 204 -4.55 -8.88 3.01
N PRO A 205 -5.59 -9.48 2.40
CA PRO A 205 -5.64 -10.93 2.22
C PRO A 205 -4.54 -11.50 1.31
N LEU A 206 -3.96 -10.66 0.43
CA LEU A 206 -2.90 -11.10 -0.48
C LEU A 206 -1.57 -11.33 0.24
N PHE A 207 -1.23 -10.46 1.22
CA PHE A 207 0.14 -10.37 1.70
C PHE A 207 0.29 -10.33 3.22
N SER A 208 -0.80 -10.15 3.98
CA SER A 208 -0.74 -10.11 5.45
C SER A 208 -1.37 -11.32 6.13
N GLY A 209 -2.18 -12.10 5.40
CA GLY A 209 -2.84 -13.27 5.96
C GLY A 209 -4.02 -12.94 6.86
N VAL A 210 -4.61 -11.74 6.76
CA VAL A 210 -5.85 -11.42 7.48
C VAL A 210 -7.02 -12.26 6.96
N GLY A 211 -7.95 -12.59 7.85
CA GLY A 211 -9.14 -13.39 7.56
C GLY A 211 -10.42 -12.80 8.17
N ALA A 212 -11.37 -13.67 8.46
CA ALA A 212 -12.71 -13.30 8.93
C ALA A 212 -12.68 -12.38 10.16
N ALA A 213 -11.82 -12.68 11.15
CA ALA A 213 -11.75 -11.91 12.40
C ALA A 213 -11.44 -10.42 12.15
N PHE A 214 -10.59 -10.12 11.16
CA PHE A 214 -10.31 -8.74 10.75
C PHE A 214 -11.54 -8.10 10.12
N PHE A 215 -12.12 -8.73 9.10
CA PHE A 215 -13.21 -8.14 8.33
C PHE A 215 -14.49 -7.96 9.16
N GLU A 216 -14.83 -8.90 10.03
CA GLU A 216 -15.96 -8.79 10.96
C GLU A 216 -15.75 -7.61 11.92
N ARG A 217 -14.55 -7.47 12.48
CA ARG A 217 -14.23 -6.36 13.39
C ARG A 217 -14.21 -5.00 12.67
N TYR A 218 -13.61 -4.93 11.49
CA TYR A 218 -13.60 -3.72 10.68
C TYR A 218 -15.03 -3.31 10.29
N HIS A 219 -15.85 -4.28 9.83
CA HIS A 219 -17.25 -4.05 9.45
C HIS A 219 -18.09 -3.50 10.62
N ALA A 220 -17.82 -3.93 11.85
CA ALA A 220 -18.49 -3.42 13.04
C ALA A 220 -18.24 -1.92 13.29
N HIS A 221 -17.09 -1.39 12.88
CA HIS A 221 -16.75 0.04 12.95
C HIS A 221 -17.15 0.81 11.70
N ARG A 222 -16.86 0.23 10.54
CA ARG A 222 -17.11 0.78 9.21
C ARG A 222 -17.76 -0.28 8.34
N PRO A 223 -19.06 -0.21 8.09
CA PRO A 223 -19.75 -1.18 7.26
C PRO A 223 -19.08 -1.35 5.90
N ILE A 224 -18.75 -2.58 5.55
CA ILE A 224 -18.24 -2.97 4.24
C ILE A 224 -19.44 -3.40 3.40
N ASP A 225 -19.60 -2.78 2.24
CA ASP A 225 -20.62 -3.18 1.28
C ASP A 225 -20.34 -4.62 0.79
N PRO A 226 -21.33 -5.54 0.81
CA PRO A 226 -21.17 -6.92 0.34
C PRO A 226 -20.55 -7.03 -1.06
N LEU A 227 -20.86 -6.12 -1.96
CA LEU A 227 -20.28 -6.05 -3.31
C LEU A 227 -18.76 -5.79 -3.30
N PHE A 228 -18.18 -5.37 -2.17
CA PHE A 228 -16.72 -5.36 -2.05
C PHE A 228 -16.13 -6.76 -2.21
N PHE A 229 -16.65 -7.73 -1.50
CA PHE A 229 -16.15 -9.12 -1.56
C PHE A 229 -16.51 -9.82 -2.86
N GLU A 230 -17.69 -9.53 -3.39
CA GLU A 230 -18.23 -10.21 -4.58
C GLU A 230 -17.62 -9.66 -5.88
N GLU A 231 -17.34 -8.36 -5.94
CA GLU A 231 -16.94 -7.68 -7.17
C GLU A 231 -15.63 -6.89 -7.03
N ARG A 232 -15.47 -6.01 -6.02
CA ARG A 232 -14.40 -5.02 -6.01
C ARG A 232 -13.07 -5.50 -5.46
N GLN A 233 -13.07 -6.46 -4.53
CA GLN A 233 -11.84 -6.91 -3.88
C GLN A 233 -10.79 -7.38 -4.88
N MET A 234 -11.19 -8.23 -5.81
CA MET A 234 -10.28 -8.76 -6.83
C MET A 234 -9.83 -7.68 -7.82
N LEU A 235 -10.70 -6.72 -8.12
CA LEU A 235 -10.37 -5.58 -8.99
C LEU A 235 -9.31 -4.68 -8.36
N TYR A 236 -9.45 -4.33 -7.07
CA TYR A 236 -8.46 -3.55 -6.34
C TYR A 236 -7.12 -4.28 -6.14
N GLN A 237 -7.11 -5.60 -6.14
CA GLN A 237 -5.89 -6.40 -6.11
C GLN A 237 -5.01 -6.24 -7.35
N LEU A 238 -5.52 -5.68 -8.45
CA LEU A 238 -4.72 -5.44 -9.66
C LEU A 238 -3.52 -4.53 -9.39
N GLU A 239 -3.69 -3.44 -8.62
CA GLU A 239 -2.58 -2.51 -8.35
C GLU A 239 -1.38 -3.22 -7.71
N PRO A 240 -1.51 -3.87 -6.53
CA PRO A 240 -0.37 -4.53 -5.92
C PRO A 240 0.16 -5.72 -6.74
N LEU A 241 -0.70 -6.44 -7.46
CA LEU A 241 -0.26 -7.53 -8.33
C LEU A 241 0.55 -7.05 -9.53
N LEU A 242 0.18 -5.91 -10.14
CA LEU A 242 0.95 -5.25 -11.20
C LEU A 242 2.31 -4.78 -10.69
N ALA A 243 2.36 -4.17 -9.50
CA ALA A 243 3.61 -3.77 -8.87
C ALA A 243 4.52 -4.99 -8.61
N HIS A 244 3.97 -6.08 -8.07
CA HIS A 244 4.72 -7.32 -7.84
C HIS A 244 5.14 -8.00 -9.15
N ALA A 245 4.30 -8.00 -10.19
CA ALA A 245 4.68 -8.48 -11.51
C ALA A 245 5.88 -7.71 -12.06
N MET A 246 5.86 -6.39 -11.97
CA MET A 246 6.97 -5.53 -12.39
C MET A 246 8.26 -5.85 -11.63
N PHE A 247 8.22 -5.95 -10.30
CA PHE A 247 9.42 -6.16 -9.48
C PHE A 247 9.94 -7.59 -9.55
N PHE A 248 9.07 -8.59 -9.48
CA PHE A 248 9.45 -9.97 -9.23
C PHE A 248 9.15 -10.90 -10.43
N GLY A 249 8.24 -10.52 -11.32
CA GLY A 249 7.77 -11.40 -12.40
C GLY A 249 7.01 -12.61 -11.88
N GLY A 250 7.35 -13.81 -12.38
CA GLY A 250 6.74 -15.07 -11.93
C GLY A 250 5.23 -15.13 -12.20
N GLY A 251 4.47 -15.73 -11.28
CA GLY A 251 3.03 -15.93 -11.42
C GLY A 251 2.15 -14.67 -11.30
N TYR A 252 2.73 -13.53 -10.87
CA TYR A 252 1.95 -12.30 -10.66
C TYR A 252 1.32 -11.77 -11.96
N GLY A 253 2.08 -11.75 -13.07
CA GLY A 253 1.55 -11.35 -14.38
C GLY A 253 0.41 -12.26 -14.86
N THR A 254 0.51 -13.57 -14.63
CA THR A 254 -0.56 -14.52 -14.92
C THR A 254 -1.80 -14.24 -14.08
N ARG A 255 -1.61 -13.91 -12.79
CA ARG A 255 -2.74 -13.55 -11.90
C ARG A 255 -3.42 -12.27 -12.36
N VAL A 256 -2.64 -11.23 -12.74
CA VAL A 256 -3.19 -10.00 -13.35
C VAL A 256 -4.03 -10.34 -14.57
N HIS A 257 -3.50 -11.17 -15.48
CA HIS A 257 -4.23 -11.56 -16.71
C HIS A 257 -5.54 -12.29 -16.40
N GLN A 258 -5.57 -13.18 -15.42
CA GLN A 258 -6.80 -13.86 -14.98
C GLN A 258 -7.86 -12.88 -14.50
N ILE A 259 -7.46 -11.87 -13.68
CA ILE A 259 -8.36 -10.84 -13.17
C ILE A 259 -8.88 -9.97 -14.33
N VAL A 260 -8.00 -9.50 -15.19
CA VAL A 260 -8.38 -8.69 -16.36
C VAL A 260 -9.40 -9.43 -17.21
N ARG A 261 -9.19 -10.72 -17.51
CA ARG A 261 -10.15 -11.53 -18.25
C ARG A 261 -11.48 -11.73 -17.54
N HIS A 262 -11.47 -11.87 -16.22
CA HIS A 262 -12.70 -12.01 -15.41
C HIS A 262 -13.63 -10.80 -15.59
N TYR A 263 -13.07 -9.60 -15.67
CA TYR A 263 -13.84 -8.36 -15.88
C TYR A 263 -14.06 -7.98 -17.36
N GLY A 264 -13.79 -8.88 -18.29
CA GLY A 264 -14.06 -8.69 -19.72
C GLY A 264 -13.06 -7.82 -20.46
N GLY A 265 -11.87 -7.75 -19.91
CA GLY A 265 -10.71 -7.09 -20.53
C GLY A 265 -10.09 -7.92 -21.65
#